data_96e36d79a4bf0f3e385b91b5a88c29a3
#
_entry.id   96e36d79a4bf0f3e385b91b5a88c29a3
#
_cell.length_a   1.000
_cell.length_b   1.000
_cell.length_c   1.000
_cell.angle_alpha   90.00
_cell.angle_beta   90.00
_cell.angle_gamma   90.00
#
_symmetry.space_group_name_H-M   'P 1'
#
loop_
_entity.id
_entity.type
_entity.pdbx_description
1 polymer ?
#
loop_
_entity_poly.entity_id
_entity_poly.type
_entity_poly.pdbx_seq_one_letter_code
_entity_poly.pdbx_strand_id
1 'polypeptide(L)'
;CRWAREQGSARVLGIDVSERMLARARAETTDAAISYVRADMERLDLPEGSFDLAYSSLALHYVADLAGLLAAARRALVAGGRLVFSVEHPIFTAPTKPGWSVDAQGRKTWPIDGYLLEGPRQTDWLTKGVVKQHRTLATYVTLLLRLGFALSHVEEWGPSDEQVAARPALADERQRPPFLIAAARK
;
A
#
# COMPACT_ATOMS: atom_id res chain seq x y z
N CYS A 1 -7.85 -11.02 -4.23
CA CYS A 1 -8.34 -12.31 -3.70
C CYS A 1 -8.33 -13.38 -4.80
N ARG A 2 -8.99 -13.19 -5.94
CA ARG A 2 -9.04 -14.17 -7.04
C ARG A 2 -7.65 -14.59 -7.49
N TRP A 3 -6.77 -13.64 -7.79
CA TRP A 3 -5.38 -13.92 -8.16
C TRP A 3 -4.66 -14.82 -7.14
N ALA A 4 -4.83 -14.56 -5.84
CA ALA A 4 -4.21 -15.40 -4.80
C ALA A 4 -4.71 -16.86 -4.86
N ARG A 5 -6.00 -17.08 -5.17
CA ARG A 5 -6.53 -18.42 -5.42
C ARG A 5 -5.93 -19.08 -6.65
N GLU A 6 -5.80 -18.35 -7.73
CA GLU A 6 -5.14 -18.81 -8.97
C GLU A 6 -3.67 -19.21 -8.73
N GLN A 7 -3.01 -18.56 -7.76
CA GLN A 7 -1.65 -18.88 -7.32
C GLN A 7 -1.60 -20.02 -6.28
N GLY A 8 -2.71 -20.71 -6.00
CA GLY A 8 -2.74 -21.88 -5.15
C GLY A 8 -3.06 -21.66 -3.68
N SER A 9 -3.47 -20.45 -3.26
CA SER A 9 -3.92 -20.25 -1.87
C SER A 9 -5.13 -21.12 -1.56
N ALA A 10 -5.11 -21.87 -0.46
CA ALA A 10 -6.22 -22.76 -0.07
C ALA A 10 -7.48 -21.96 0.29
N ARG A 11 -7.34 -20.86 1.02
CA ARG A 11 -8.42 -19.96 1.41
C ARG A 11 -7.94 -18.53 1.35
N VAL A 12 -8.86 -17.60 1.07
CA VAL A 12 -8.57 -16.15 1.03
C VAL A 12 -9.63 -15.38 1.80
N LEU A 13 -9.21 -14.50 2.69
CA LEU A 13 -10.07 -13.53 3.37
C LEU A 13 -9.81 -12.14 2.79
N GLY A 14 -10.79 -11.56 2.13
CA GLY A 14 -10.77 -10.18 1.67
C GLY A 14 -11.42 -9.25 2.71
N ILE A 15 -10.75 -8.14 3.02
CA ILE A 15 -11.21 -7.17 4.01
C ILE A 15 -11.27 -5.80 3.35
N ASP A 16 -12.39 -5.10 3.55
CA ASP A 16 -12.56 -3.71 3.14
C ASP A 16 -13.56 -3.01 4.09
N VAL A 17 -13.40 -1.72 4.28
CA VAL A 17 -14.36 -0.91 5.05
C VAL A 17 -15.59 -0.54 4.22
N SER A 18 -15.46 -0.53 2.90
CA SER A 18 -16.48 -0.12 1.95
C SER A 18 -17.39 -1.29 1.57
N GLU A 19 -18.64 -1.25 2.03
CA GLU A 19 -19.64 -2.26 1.64
C GLU A 19 -19.86 -2.30 0.11
N ARG A 20 -19.78 -1.14 -0.56
CA ARG A 20 -19.90 -1.08 -2.03
C ARG A 20 -18.77 -1.87 -2.72
N MET A 21 -17.54 -1.78 -2.22
CA MET A 21 -16.41 -2.53 -2.76
C MET A 21 -16.55 -4.03 -2.47
N LEU A 22 -17.01 -4.38 -1.29
CA LEU A 22 -17.27 -5.77 -0.92
C LEU A 22 -18.43 -6.38 -1.74
N ALA A 23 -19.50 -5.63 -1.97
CA ALA A 23 -20.60 -6.08 -2.82
C ALA A 23 -20.13 -6.37 -4.25
N ARG A 24 -19.33 -5.48 -4.82
CA ARG A 24 -18.70 -5.70 -6.13
C ARG A 24 -17.79 -6.93 -6.11
N ALA A 25 -16.94 -7.07 -5.10
CA ALA A 25 -16.03 -8.20 -4.97
C ALA A 25 -16.79 -9.54 -4.90
N ARG A 26 -17.89 -9.59 -4.12
CA ARG A 26 -18.77 -10.77 -4.02
C ARG A 26 -19.45 -11.09 -5.36
N ALA A 27 -19.96 -10.08 -6.05
CA ALA A 27 -20.60 -10.25 -7.36
C ALA A 27 -19.65 -10.80 -8.44
N GLU A 28 -18.35 -10.46 -8.34
CA GLU A 28 -17.32 -10.89 -9.28
C GLU A 28 -16.59 -12.19 -8.84
N THR A 29 -17.03 -12.84 -7.74
CA THR A 29 -16.35 -14.00 -7.15
C THR A 29 -17.32 -15.16 -6.97
N THR A 30 -17.04 -16.29 -7.60
CA THR A 30 -17.82 -17.55 -7.48
C THR A 30 -17.10 -18.63 -6.66
N ASP A 31 -15.82 -18.43 -6.33
CA ASP A 31 -15.00 -19.38 -5.57
C ASP A 31 -15.38 -19.35 -4.08
N ALA A 32 -15.94 -20.44 -3.56
CA ALA A 32 -16.34 -20.57 -2.15
C ALA A 32 -15.17 -20.52 -1.14
N ALA A 33 -13.92 -20.66 -1.61
CA ALA A 33 -12.74 -20.52 -0.77
C ALA A 33 -12.34 -19.06 -0.53
N ILE A 34 -13.02 -18.10 -1.17
CA ILE A 34 -12.83 -16.67 -0.94
C ILE A 34 -14.01 -16.15 -0.11
N SER A 35 -13.69 -15.60 1.06
CA SER A 35 -14.66 -14.89 1.89
C SER A 35 -14.34 -13.40 1.95
N TYR A 36 -15.37 -12.58 2.16
CA TYR A 36 -15.24 -11.13 2.27
C TYR A 36 -15.91 -10.64 3.55
N VAL A 37 -15.17 -9.85 4.33
CA VAL A 37 -15.62 -9.29 5.60
C VAL A 37 -15.47 -7.77 5.58
N ARG A 38 -16.49 -7.08 6.07
CA ARG A 38 -16.39 -5.66 6.33
C ARG A 38 -15.68 -5.46 7.66
N ALA A 39 -14.50 -4.82 7.63
CA ALA A 39 -13.78 -4.45 8.83
C ALA A 39 -12.97 -3.18 8.60
N ASP A 40 -12.76 -2.44 9.69
CA ASP A 40 -11.85 -1.32 9.73
C ASP A 40 -10.45 -1.84 10.04
N MET A 41 -9.48 -1.50 9.21
CA MET A 41 -8.09 -1.93 9.40
C MET A 41 -7.49 -1.42 10.71
N GLU A 42 -7.93 -0.29 11.25
CA GLU A 42 -7.46 0.25 12.53
C GLU A 42 -8.02 -0.52 13.75
N ARG A 43 -9.03 -1.34 13.54
CA ARG A 43 -9.68 -2.17 14.57
C ARG A 43 -9.71 -3.64 14.19
N LEU A 44 -8.70 -4.05 13.43
CA LEU A 44 -8.64 -5.40 12.89
C LEU A 44 -8.29 -6.40 13.99
N ASP A 45 -9.23 -7.31 14.24
CA ASP A 45 -9.04 -8.46 15.12
C ASP A 45 -9.09 -9.73 14.28
N LEU A 46 -7.95 -10.39 14.15
CA LEU A 46 -7.77 -11.62 13.39
C LEU A 46 -7.22 -12.71 14.29
N PRO A 47 -7.62 -13.98 14.06
CA PRO A 47 -7.08 -15.11 14.82
C PRO A 47 -5.55 -15.16 14.73
N GLU A 48 -4.89 -15.41 15.87
CA GLU A 48 -3.45 -15.51 15.94
C GLU A 48 -2.95 -16.72 15.13
N GLY A 49 -1.82 -16.54 14.41
CA GLY A 49 -1.15 -17.63 13.71
C GLY A 49 -2.01 -18.35 12.67
N SER A 50 -2.93 -17.64 12.00
CA SER A 50 -3.94 -18.26 11.12
C SER A 50 -3.72 -17.96 9.63
N PHE A 51 -2.72 -17.14 9.29
CA PHE A 51 -2.47 -16.73 7.91
C PHE A 51 -1.00 -16.92 7.51
N ASP A 52 -0.78 -17.45 6.32
CA ASP A 52 0.55 -17.57 5.71
C ASP A 52 1.00 -16.26 5.04
N LEU A 53 0.02 -15.48 4.60
CA LEU A 53 0.25 -14.22 3.88
C LEU A 53 -0.76 -13.16 4.29
N ALA A 54 -0.27 -11.98 4.65
CA ALA A 54 -1.03 -10.74 4.70
C ALA A 54 -0.61 -9.87 3.51
N TYR A 55 -1.57 -9.45 2.70
CA TYR A 55 -1.33 -8.63 1.51
C TYR A 55 -2.19 -7.37 1.53
N SER A 56 -1.55 -6.22 1.30
CA SER A 56 -2.25 -4.93 1.20
C SER A 56 -1.76 -4.14 -0.01
N SER A 57 -2.68 -3.69 -0.85
CA SER A 57 -2.35 -2.88 -2.03
C SER A 57 -2.95 -1.48 -1.88
N LEU A 58 -2.08 -0.48 -1.82
CA LEU A 58 -2.42 0.96 -1.81
C LEU A 58 -3.47 1.33 -0.75
N ALA A 59 -3.40 0.71 0.44
CA ALA A 59 -4.35 0.95 1.51
C ALA A 59 -3.71 1.48 2.81
N LEU A 60 -2.47 1.08 3.12
CA LEU A 60 -1.86 1.41 4.42
C LEU A 60 -1.56 2.90 4.63
N HIS A 61 -1.47 3.68 3.57
CA HIS A 61 -1.31 5.13 3.68
C HIS A 61 -2.60 5.87 4.08
N TYR A 62 -3.74 5.19 4.16
CA TYR A 62 -4.97 5.75 4.75
C TYR A 62 -5.08 5.52 6.26
N VAL A 63 -4.28 4.63 6.82
CA VAL A 63 -4.34 4.18 8.22
C VAL A 63 -3.57 5.15 9.11
N ALA A 64 -4.19 5.70 10.15
CA ALA A 64 -3.54 6.61 11.11
C ALA A 64 -2.63 5.82 12.06
N ASP A 65 -3.12 4.73 12.66
CA ASP A 65 -2.32 3.83 13.50
C ASP A 65 -1.71 2.66 12.70
N LEU A 66 -0.72 2.97 11.87
CA LEU A 66 -0.01 1.94 11.11
C LEU A 66 0.73 0.94 12.02
N ALA A 67 1.25 1.39 13.16
CA ALA A 67 1.97 0.51 14.08
C ALA A 67 1.04 -0.57 14.66
N GLY A 68 -0.16 -0.18 15.11
CA GLY A 68 -1.18 -1.10 15.59
C GLY A 68 -1.62 -2.09 14.53
N LEU A 69 -1.87 -1.63 13.30
CA LEU A 69 -2.23 -2.52 12.19
C LEU A 69 -1.12 -3.53 11.86
N LEU A 70 0.13 -3.10 11.76
CA LEU A 70 1.26 -4.00 11.48
C LEU A 70 1.47 -5.01 12.61
N ALA A 71 1.26 -4.60 13.87
CA ALA A 71 1.29 -5.51 15.01
C ALA A 71 0.17 -6.56 14.95
N ALA A 72 -1.05 -6.15 14.59
CA ALA A 72 -2.18 -7.06 14.39
C ALA A 72 -1.91 -8.05 13.23
N ALA A 73 -1.42 -7.57 12.11
CA ALA A 73 -1.02 -8.42 10.99
C ALA A 73 0.06 -9.44 11.41
N ARG A 74 1.06 -9.01 12.18
CA ARG A 74 2.11 -9.90 12.67
C ARG A 74 1.57 -10.99 13.61
N ARG A 75 0.64 -10.64 14.52
CA ARG A 75 0.00 -11.65 15.38
C ARG A 75 -0.75 -12.69 14.54
N ALA A 76 -1.51 -12.23 13.57
CA ALA A 76 -2.32 -13.08 12.70
C ALA A 76 -1.49 -14.01 11.80
N LEU A 77 -0.26 -13.66 11.47
CA LEU A 77 0.62 -14.48 10.66
C LEU A 77 1.18 -15.67 11.45
N VAL A 78 1.33 -16.82 10.79
CA VAL A 78 2.08 -17.98 11.30
C VAL A 78 3.57 -17.64 11.43
N ALA A 79 4.35 -18.44 12.16
CA ALA A 79 5.81 -18.33 12.13
C ALA A 79 6.34 -18.50 10.69
N GLY A 80 7.18 -17.59 10.23
CA GLY A 80 7.67 -17.53 8.83
C GLY A 80 6.65 -17.00 7.82
N GLY A 81 5.44 -16.64 8.25
CA GLY A 81 4.42 -16.00 7.42
C GLY A 81 4.88 -14.66 6.87
N ARG A 82 4.30 -14.23 5.77
CA ARG A 82 4.75 -13.06 5.00
C ARG A 82 3.76 -11.91 5.07
N LEU A 83 4.29 -10.70 5.18
CA LEU A 83 3.57 -9.46 4.95
C LEU A 83 4.09 -8.85 3.65
N VAL A 84 3.20 -8.53 2.72
CA VAL A 84 3.53 -7.80 1.48
C VAL A 84 2.57 -6.63 1.34
N PHE A 85 3.10 -5.45 1.09
CA PHE A 85 2.23 -4.29 0.86
C PHE A 85 2.83 -3.33 -0.16
N SER A 86 1.94 -2.55 -0.78
CA SER A 86 2.29 -1.35 -1.51
C SER A 86 1.60 -0.12 -0.91
N VAL A 87 2.29 1.01 -0.96
CA VAL A 87 1.76 2.33 -0.58
C VAL A 87 2.14 3.35 -1.64
N GLU A 88 1.44 4.48 -1.67
CA GLU A 88 1.99 5.62 -2.38
C GLU A 88 3.36 5.96 -1.79
N HIS A 89 4.32 6.22 -2.68
CA HIS A 89 5.70 6.49 -2.24
C HIS A 89 5.79 7.75 -1.37
N PRO A 90 6.64 7.78 -0.35
CA PRO A 90 6.85 8.97 0.49
C PRO A 90 7.16 10.25 -0.30
N ILE A 91 7.92 10.18 -1.38
CA ILE A 91 8.16 11.31 -2.28
C ILE A 91 6.86 11.84 -2.90
N PHE A 92 5.93 10.93 -3.20
CA PHE A 92 4.63 11.29 -3.78
C PHE A 92 3.70 11.94 -2.75
N THR A 93 3.72 11.47 -1.50
CA THR A 93 2.85 11.94 -0.43
C THR A 93 3.40 13.12 0.37
N ALA A 94 4.70 13.43 0.28
CA ALA A 94 5.34 14.49 1.04
C ALA A 94 4.79 15.90 0.70
N PRO A 95 4.68 16.28 -0.60
CA PRO A 95 4.34 17.65 -0.96
C PRO A 95 3.01 18.10 -0.36
N THR A 96 2.99 19.30 0.19
CA THR A 96 1.75 19.96 0.65
C THR A 96 0.83 20.33 -0.50
N LYS A 97 1.42 20.55 -1.70
CA LYS A 97 0.70 20.77 -2.95
C LYS A 97 1.31 19.86 -4.02
N PRO A 98 0.85 18.59 -4.09
CA PRO A 98 1.40 17.63 -5.05
C PRO A 98 1.08 18.06 -6.47
N GLY A 99 2.10 18.09 -7.33
CA GLY A 99 1.95 18.43 -8.74
C GLY A 99 3.30 18.62 -9.42
N TRP A 100 3.31 18.43 -10.72
CA TRP A 100 4.49 18.73 -11.54
C TRP A 100 4.69 20.24 -11.69
N SER A 101 5.92 20.67 -11.51
CA SER A 101 6.38 22.00 -11.92
C SER A 101 7.08 21.91 -13.28
N VAL A 102 6.81 22.86 -14.15
CA VAL A 102 7.42 22.94 -15.48
C VAL A 102 8.17 24.27 -15.58
N ASP A 103 9.46 24.22 -15.86
CA ASP A 103 10.27 25.44 -16.02
C ASP A 103 10.10 26.06 -17.44
N ALA A 104 10.75 27.20 -17.67
CA ALA A 104 10.69 27.93 -18.94
C ALA A 104 11.28 27.12 -20.12
N GLN A 105 12.08 26.09 -19.85
CA GLN A 105 12.65 25.18 -20.84
C GLN A 105 11.82 23.92 -21.04
N GLY A 106 10.65 23.81 -20.38
CA GLY A 106 9.76 22.66 -20.48
C GLY A 106 10.18 21.46 -19.64
N ARG A 107 11.19 21.58 -18.74
CA ARG A 107 11.62 20.49 -17.86
C ARG A 107 10.65 20.35 -16.72
N LYS A 108 10.21 19.11 -16.52
CA LYS A 108 9.34 18.75 -15.40
C LYS A 108 10.16 18.40 -14.17
N THR A 109 9.76 18.92 -13.02
CA THR A 109 10.29 18.55 -11.72
C THR A 109 9.13 18.23 -10.78
N TRP A 110 9.37 17.33 -9.83
CA TRP A 110 8.44 17.06 -8.75
C TRP A 110 8.93 17.78 -7.49
N PRO A 111 8.37 18.95 -7.12
CA PRO A 111 8.80 19.69 -5.95
C PRO A 111 8.45 18.92 -4.70
N ILE A 112 9.40 18.84 -3.77
CA ILE A 112 9.20 18.19 -2.47
C ILE A 112 9.37 19.24 -1.40
N ASP A 113 8.34 19.37 -0.56
CA ASP A 113 8.40 20.10 0.70
C ASP A 113 7.88 19.21 1.83
N GLY A 114 8.30 19.49 3.07
CA GLY A 114 7.76 18.81 4.23
C GLY A 114 8.03 17.30 4.34
N TYR A 115 9.05 16.74 3.66
CA TYR A 115 9.33 15.30 3.67
C TYR A 115 9.50 14.70 5.07
N LEU A 116 10.14 15.42 5.99
CA LEU A 116 10.31 14.99 7.38
C LEU A 116 9.13 15.36 8.29
N LEU A 117 8.15 16.11 7.79
CA LEU A 117 6.95 16.47 8.52
C LEU A 117 5.87 15.43 8.26
N GLU A 118 5.90 14.35 9.00
CA GLU A 118 4.92 13.26 8.88
C GLU A 118 3.53 13.68 9.38
N GLY A 119 2.51 12.97 8.95
CA GLY A 119 1.13 13.19 9.38
C GLY A 119 0.13 13.32 8.23
N PRO A 120 -1.07 13.81 8.52
CA PRO A 120 -2.15 13.84 7.55
C PRO A 120 -1.86 14.79 6.38
N ARG A 121 -2.22 14.36 5.19
CA ARG A 121 -2.26 15.14 3.95
C ARG A 121 -3.66 15.02 3.36
N GLN A 122 -4.30 16.15 3.11
CA GLN A 122 -5.58 16.18 2.43
C GLN A 122 -5.37 16.32 0.94
N THR A 123 -5.98 15.44 0.17
CA THR A 123 -5.88 15.43 -1.30
C THR A 123 -7.24 15.27 -1.94
N ASP A 124 -7.41 15.77 -3.15
CA ASP A 124 -8.60 15.56 -3.98
C ASP A 124 -8.33 14.39 -4.94
N TRP A 125 -8.21 13.18 -4.39
CA TRP A 125 -7.96 11.95 -5.14
C TRP A 125 -9.23 11.09 -5.16
N LEU A 126 -9.76 10.77 -6.35
CA LEU A 126 -11.02 10.06 -6.57
C LEU A 126 -12.26 10.76 -5.97
N THR A 127 -12.16 11.33 -4.79
CA THR A 127 -13.16 12.19 -4.14
C THR A 127 -12.47 13.37 -3.47
N LYS A 128 -13.23 14.44 -3.20
CA LYS A 128 -12.71 15.59 -2.47
C LYS A 128 -12.43 15.24 -1.01
N GLY A 129 -11.33 15.78 -0.48
CA GLY A 129 -11.04 15.72 0.95
C GLY A 129 -10.53 14.37 1.45
N VAL A 130 -9.96 13.53 0.60
CA VAL A 130 -9.34 12.28 1.03
C VAL A 130 -8.13 12.57 1.89
N VAL A 131 -8.10 12.02 3.10
CA VAL A 131 -6.96 12.14 4.02
C VAL A 131 -6.05 10.93 3.85
N LYS A 132 -4.77 11.20 3.60
CA LYS A 132 -3.68 10.22 3.57
C LYS A 132 -2.68 10.56 4.67
N GLN A 133 -1.99 9.55 5.17
CA GLN A 133 -0.92 9.73 6.16
C GLN A 133 0.43 9.71 5.43
N HIS A 134 1.06 10.87 5.33
CA HIS A 134 2.45 10.92 4.88
C HIS A 134 3.36 10.33 5.96
N ARG A 135 4.21 9.40 5.55
CA ARG A 135 5.28 8.83 6.36
C ARG A 135 6.55 8.73 5.52
N THR A 136 7.69 8.92 6.15
CA THR A 136 8.97 8.73 5.47
C THR A 136 9.22 7.25 5.15
N LEU A 137 10.09 6.97 4.19
CA LEU A 137 10.57 5.61 3.94
C LEU A 137 11.18 4.99 5.21
N ALA A 138 11.95 5.79 5.95
CA ALA A 138 12.55 5.37 7.22
C ALA A 138 11.50 4.91 8.24
N THR A 139 10.36 5.58 8.32
CA THR A 139 9.26 5.20 9.23
C THR A 139 8.67 3.85 8.84
N TYR A 140 8.37 3.60 7.56
CA TYR A 140 7.88 2.28 7.12
C TYR A 140 8.85 1.16 7.47
N VAL A 141 10.13 1.32 7.13
CA VAL A 141 11.17 0.31 7.40
C VAL A 141 11.37 0.11 8.91
N THR A 142 11.48 1.19 9.67
CA THR A 142 11.74 1.13 11.11
C THR A 142 10.58 0.48 11.87
N LEU A 143 9.34 0.74 11.48
CA LEU A 143 8.17 0.09 12.10
C LEU A 143 8.20 -1.42 11.90
N LEU A 144 8.50 -1.90 10.70
CA LEU A 144 8.65 -3.34 10.44
C LEU A 144 9.73 -3.97 11.32
N LEU A 145 10.90 -3.36 11.37
CA LEU A 145 12.03 -3.87 12.16
C LEU A 145 11.72 -3.86 13.67
N ARG A 146 11.14 -2.77 14.20
CA ARG A 146 10.76 -2.67 15.62
C ARG A 146 9.69 -3.68 16.02
N LEU A 147 8.79 -4.02 15.13
CA LEU A 147 7.79 -5.05 15.35
C LEU A 147 8.35 -6.47 15.19
N GLY A 148 9.64 -6.63 14.86
CA GLY A 148 10.29 -7.92 14.72
C GLY A 148 10.00 -8.64 13.41
N PHE A 149 9.65 -7.91 12.36
CA PHE A 149 9.66 -8.46 11.01
C PHE A 149 11.09 -8.48 10.45
N ALA A 150 11.43 -9.55 9.73
CA ALA A 150 12.63 -9.59 8.89
C ALA A 150 12.27 -9.04 7.51
N LEU A 151 12.80 -7.86 7.18
CA LEU A 151 12.60 -7.24 5.88
C LEU A 151 13.27 -8.08 4.80
N SER A 152 12.54 -8.47 3.75
CA SER A 152 13.03 -9.32 2.68
C SER A 152 13.08 -8.63 1.32
N HIS A 153 12.31 -7.56 1.11
CA HIS A 153 12.28 -6.81 -0.14
C HIS A 153 11.80 -5.38 0.09
N VAL A 154 12.43 -4.44 -0.59
CA VAL A 154 11.96 -3.05 -0.73
C VAL A 154 12.16 -2.65 -2.18
N GLU A 155 11.15 -2.12 -2.80
CA GLU A 155 11.17 -1.63 -4.17
C GLU A 155 10.53 -0.25 -4.24
N GLU A 156 11.26 0.69 -4.80
CA GLU A 156 10.75 1.98 -5.23
C GLU A 156 10.41 1.84 -6.71
N TRP A 157 9.13 1.57 -6.98
CA TRP A 157 8.69 1.21 -8.33
C TRP A 157 8.84 2.38 -9.31
N GLY A 158 9.38 2.06 -10.48
CA GLY A 158 9.42 2.93 -11.65
C GLY A 158 9.22 2.11 -12.93
N PRO A 159 8.76 2.73 -14.04
CA PRO A 159 8.49 2.00 -15.27
C PRO A 159 9.79 1.57 -15.96
N SER A 160 9.79 0.34 -16.52
CA SER A 160 10.86 -0.16 -17.38
C SER A 160 10.87 0.55 -18.75
N ASP A 161 11.96 0.35 -19.52
CA ASP A 161 12.04 0.87 -20.90
C ASP A 161 10.92 0.35 -21.78
N GLU A 162 10.58 -0.93 -21.64
CA GLU A 162 9.49 -1.57 -22.38
C GLU A 162 8.13 -0.97 -22.03
N GLN A 163 7.90 -0.71 -20.74
CA GLN A 163 6.65 -0.08 -20.28
C GLN A 163 6.53 1.35 -20.79
N VAL A 164 7.62 2.12 -20.81
CA VAL A 164 7.65 3.47 -21.37
C VAL A 164 7.46 3.44 -22.89
N ALA A 165 8.09 2.51 -23.60
CA ALA A 165 7.89 2.35 -25.04
C ALA A 165 6.43 2.01 -25.40
N ALA A 166 5.80 1.12 -24.63
CA ALA A 166 4.39 0.78 -24.80
C ALA A 166 3.43 1.91 -24.38
N ARG A 167 3.84 2.74 -23.40
CA ARG A 167 3.04 3.82 -22.82
C ARG A 167 3.91 5.03 -22.50
N PRO A 168 4.17 5.93 -23.49
CA PRO A 168 5.09 7.08 -23.32
C PRO A 168 4.76 8.00 -22.13
N ALA A 169 3.49 8.12 -21.75
CA ALA A 169 3.06 8.91 -20.59
C ALA A 169 3.68 8.45 -19.26
N LEU A 170 4.21 7.22 -19.19
CA LEU A 170 4.91 6.71 -18.00
C LEU A 170 6.32 7.28 -17.85
N ALA A 171 6.89 7.95 -18.85
CA ALA A 171 8.24 8.49 -18.80
C ALA A 171 8.44 9.45 -17.61
N ASP A 172 7.44 10.26 -17.30
CA ASP A 172 7.48 11.19 -16.16
C ASP A 172 7.62 10.47 -14.82
N GLU A 173 7.08 9.24 -14.68
CA GLU A 173 7.17 8.46 -13.45
C GLU A 173 8.58 7.95 -13.13
N ARG A 174 9.53 8.12 -14.04
CA ARG A 174 10.97 7.90 -13.79
C ARG A 174 11.62 9.04 -13.01
N GLN A 175 10.98 10.20 -12.98
CA GLN A 175 11.47 11.36 -12.20
C GLN A 175 11.20 11.21 -10.70
N ARG A 176 10.22 10.39 -10.35
CA ARG A 176 9.85 10.07 -8.98
C ARG A 176 9.15 8.70 -8.92
N PRO A 177 9.43 7.84 -7.94
CA PRO A 177 8.68 6.61 -7.76
C PRO A 177 7.27 6.93 -7.24
N PRO A 178 6.18 6.51 -7.92
CA PRO A 178 4.82 6.70 -7.41
C PRO A 178 4.46 5.73 -6.29
N PHE A 179 5.13 4.56 -6.24
CA PHE A 179 4.82 3.50 -5.28
C PHE A 179 6.06 2.96 -4.59
N LEU A 180 5.86 2.63 -3.31
CA LEU A 180 6.77 1.84 -2.50
C LEU A 180 6.14 0.47 -2.30
N ILE A 181 6.91 -0.58 -2.55
CA ILE A 181 6.54 -1.98 -2.30
C ILE A 181 7.48 -2.52 -1.25
N ALA A 182 6.95 -3.22 -0.26
CA ALA A 182 7.74 -3.88 0.75
C ALA A 182 7.23 -5.29 1.03
N ALA A 183 8.16 -6.20 1.27
CA ALA A 183 7.87 -7.53 1.77
C ALA A 183 8.73 -7.83 3.01
N ALA A 184 8.10 -8.46 3.99
CA ALA A 184 8.73 -8.83 5.25
C ALA A 184 8.21 -10.18 5.74
N ARG A 185 8.96 -10.83 6.62
CA ARG A 185 8.65 -12.14 7.18
C ARG A 185 8.55 -12.05 8.71
N LYS A 186 7.55 -12.74 9.28
CA LYS A 186 7.44 -12.91 10.75
C LYS A 186 8.49 -13.85 11.27
#